data_6a9004bb07d03928ebea5e7d3c15fe54
#
_entry.id   6a9004bb07d03928ebea5e7d3c15fe54
#
_cell.length_a   1.000
_cell.length_b   1.000
_cell.length_c   1.000
_cell.angle_alpha   90.00
_cell.angle_beta   90.00
_cell.angle_gamma   90.00
#
_symmetry.space_group_name_H-M   'P 1'
#
loop_
_entity.id
_entity.type
_entity.pdbx_description
1 polymer ?
#
loop_
_entity_poly.entity_id
_entity_poly.type
_entity_poly.pdbx_seq_one_letter_code
_entity_poly.pdbx_strand_id
1 'polypeptide(L)'
;QTISDYLDNLCDRGDDISERHFRQLHLAMVDALTPNGQQRNYYLYGKYQNDGGYLCMLVAVCQESLVECKGYAKIQSYLFQLCRLYTDLQVYKHLQLNIRAKKLWQWVDKENDFALPQNVFAAATGSTLGIFMLVAYMMEDKLSEKAVSALYELYFPYVQGFHILLDYFIDQQEDLAGGDLNFCRFFANDGAFYDALYHLYWKASQLAEQVSDGAFHVMLMHAMLGLYLADPKVRSINFSDELLKKILEIGRRESQFFYQNAKIYHWLQSHLPG
;
A
#
# COMPACT_ATOMS: atom_id res chain seq x y z
N GLN A 1 8.58 -3.94 -3.54
CA GLN A 1 8.51 -3.63 -2.11
C GLN A 1 9.82 -2.97 -1.64
N THR A 2 10.98 -3.63 -1.73
CA THR A 2 12.26 -3.09 -1.20
C THR A 2 12.58 -1.67 -1.71
N ILE A 3 12.28 -1.33 -2.97
CA ILE A 3 12.47 0.03 -3.48
C ILE A 3 11.54 1.00 -2.75
N SER A 4 10.25 0.68 -2.62
CA SER A 4 9.28 1.56 -1.94
C SER A 4 9.67 1.80 -0.49
N ASP A 5 10.04 0.77 0.26
CA ASP A 5 10.45 0.88 1.66
C ASP A 5 11.76 1.66 1.83
N TYR A 6 12.71 1.44 0.90
CA TYR A 6 13.97 2.18 0.90
C TYR A 6 13.76 3.68 0.64
N LEU A 7 12.93 4.03 -0.34
CA LEU A 7 12.63 5.43 -0.66
C LEU A 7 11.84 6.11 0.46
N ASP A 8 10.88 5.41 1.07
CA ASP A 8 10.11 5.91 2.21
C ASP A 8 11.04 6.27 3.38
N ASN A 9 11.94 5.36 3.75
CA ASN A 9 12.96 5.61 4.78
C ASN A 9 13.89 6.79 4.45
N LEU A 10 14.26 6.97 3.18
CA LEU A 10 15.07 8.12 2.77
C LEU A 10 14.30 9.44 2.90
N CYS A 11 12.99 9.44 2.60
CA CYS A 11 12.14 10.62 2.73
C CYS A 11 11.85 10.97 4.21
N ASP A 12 11.60 9.97 5.05
CA ASP A 12 11.28 10.17 6.47
C ASP A 12 12.49 10.66 7.30
N ARG A 13 13.68 10.19 6.96
CA ARG A 13 14.91 10.44 7.74
C ARG A 13 15.88 11.41 7.08
N GLY A 14 15.55 11.90 5.89
CA GLY A 14 16.39 12.84 5.15
C GLY A 14 16.22 14.28 5.61
N ASP A 15 17.33 15.04 5.63
CA ASP A 15 17.33 16.48 5.95
C ASP A 15 16.76 17.34 4.81
N ASP A 16 16.59 16.80 3.61
CA ASP A 16 16.17 17.54 2.40
C ASP A 16 14.70 17.29 2.08
N ILE A 17 13.84 18.16 2.58
CA ILE A 17 12.38 18.09 2.43
C ILE A 17 11.94 18.89 1.20
N SER A 18 12.47 18.55 0.01
CA SER A 18 12.10 19.25 -1.22
C SER A 18 11.27 18.34 -2.15
N GLU A 19 10.17 18.87 -2.67
CA GLU A 19 9.32 18.16 -3.63
C GLU A 19 10.14 17.70 -4.85
N ARG A 20 11.07 18.52 -5.32
CA ARG A 20 11.92 18.21 -6.47
C ARG A 20 12.83 17.02 -6.19
N HIS A 21 13.41 16.94 -4.99
CA HIS A 21 14.25 15.84 -4.57
C HIS A 21 13.44 14.54 -4.47
N PHE A 22 12.30 14.58 -3.78
CA PHE A 22 11.45 13.39 -3.62
C PHE A 22 10.94 12.87 -4.96
N ARG A 23 10.52 13.74 -5.88
CA ARG A 23 10.12 13.34 -7.23
C ARG A 23 11.25 12.69 -8.00
N GLN A 24 12.48 13.19 -7.87
CA GLN A 24 13.65 12.60 -8.52
C GLN A 24 13.97 11.21 -7.98
N LEU A 25 13.93 11.03 -6.66
CA LEU A 25 14.11 9.73 -6.01
C LEU A 25 13.09 8.70 -6.51
N HIS A 26 11.82 9.08 -6.54
CA HIS A 26 10.73 8.20 -6.94
C HIS A 26 10.69 7.84 -8.43
N LEU A 27 11.54 8.48 -9.28
CA LEU A 27 11.74 7.98 -10.64
C LEU A 27 12.28 6.55 -10.67
N ALA A 28 12.96 6.10 -9.60
CA ALA A 28 13.39 4.72 -9.46
C ALA A 28 12.23 3.72 -9.52
N MET A 29 11.04 4.08 -8.98
CA MET A 29 9.84 3.24 -9.07
C MET A 29 9.34 3.11 -10.51
N VAL A 30 9.35 4.20 -11.27
CA VAL A 30 8.94 4.22 -12.68
C VAL A 30 9.92 3.43 -13.53
N ASP A 31 11.23 3.64 -13.31
CA ASP A 31 12.28 2.95 -14.05
C ASP A 31 12.26 1.45 -13.74
N ALA A 32 12.02 1.06 -12.48
CA ALA A 32 11.88 -0.35 -12.07
C ALA A 32 10.71 -1.07 -12.78
N LEU A 33 9.67 -0.33 -13.17
CA LEU A 33 8.53 -0.86 -13.92
C LEU A 33 8.69 -0.77 -15.45
N THR A 34 9.87 -0.33 -15.95
CA THR A 34 10.14 -0.16 -17.38
C THR A 34 11.16 -1.20 -17.85
N PRO A 35 10.75 -2.35 -18.43
CA PRO A 35 11.68 -3.35 -18.95
C PRO A 35 12.66 -2.73 -19.95
N ASN A 36 13.95 -3.06 -19.82
CA ASN A 36 15.03 -2.51 -20.64
C ASN A 36 15.16 -0.98 -20.59
N GLY A 37 14.55 -0.32 -19.58
CA GLY A 37 14.66 1.12 -19.40
C GLY A 37 16.06 1.56 -18.99
N GLN A 38 16.38 2.81 -19.30
CA GLN A 38 17.63 3.43 -18.82
C GLN A 38 17.46 3.91 -17.39
N GLN A 39 18.47 3.67 -16.56
CA GLN A 39 18.51 4.20 -15.21
C GLN A 39 18.94 5.66 -15.21
N ARG A 40 18.46 6.40 -14.21
CA ARG A 40 18.70 7.83 -14.03
C ARG A 40 19.58 8.08 -12.80
N ASN A 41 20.03 9.32 -12.63
CA ASN A 41 20.58 9.73 -11.35
C ASN A 41 19.41 10.10 -10.41
N TYR A 42 19.04 9.17 -9.54
CA TYR A 42 17.92 9.34 -8.59
C TYR A 42 18.23 10.35 -7.48
N TYR A 43 19.50 10.59 -7.18
CA TYR A 43 19.96 11.48 -6.12
C TYR A 43 20.32 12.90 -6.62
N LEU A 44 20.01 13.24 -7.88
CA LEU A 44 20.46 14.46 -8.55
C LEU A 44 20.24 15.75 -7.75
N TYR A 45 19.18 15.82 -6.94
CA TYR A 45 18.82 17.00 -6.17
C TYR A 45 18.97 16.79 -4.66
N GLY A 46 19.45 15.65 -4.21
CA GLY A 46 19.67 15.34 -2.82
C GLY A 46 21.05 15.78 -2.32
N LYS A 47 21.15 15.97 -1.02
CA LYS A 47 22.41 16.25 -0.32
C LYS A 47 23.37 15.06 -0.38
N TYR A 48 22.83 13.84 -0.29
CA TYR A 48 23.56 12.58 -0.42
C TYR A 48 23.36 12.06 -1.84
N GLN A 49 24.44 11.84 -2.57
CA GLN A 49 24.36 11.50 -3.99
C GLN A 49 24.87 10.10 -4.32
N ASN A 50 25.22 9.32 -3.31
CA ASN A 50 25.80 7.99 -3.54
C ASN A 50 25.39 7.00 -2.43
N ASP A 51 24.71 5.93 -2.82
CA ASP A 51 24.35 4.79 -1.98
C ASP A 51 25.15 3.53 -2.33
N GLY A 52 26.29 3.67 -3.01
CA GLY A 52 27.08 2.55 -3.52
C GLY A 52 26.45 1.81 -4.69
N GLY A 53 25.44 2.42 -5.36
CA GLY A 53 24.71 1.82 -6.48
C GLY A 53 23.55 0.91 -6.06
N TYR A 54 23.18 0.91 -4.77
CA TYR A 54 22.15 0.01 -4.23
C TYR A 54 20.79 0.20 -4.91
N LEU A 55 20.29 1.44 -5.00
CA LEU A 55 19.00 1.71 -5.66
C LEU A 55 19.01 1.34 -7.15
N CYS A 56 20.13 1.64 -7.84
CA CYS A 56 20.30 1.25 -9.24
C CYS A 56 20.26 -0.27 -9.42
N MET A 57 20.87 -1.03 -8.51
CA MET A 57 20.83 -2.50 -8.54
C MET A 57 19.42 -3.04 -8.31
N LEU A 58 18.66 -2.47 -7.36
CA LEU A 58 17.27 -2.86 -7.13
C LEU A 58 16.41 -2.59 -8.37
N VAL A 59 16.60 -1.45 -9.04
CA VAL A 59 15.89 -1.11 -10.29
C VAL A 59 16.23 -2.13 -11.38
N ALA A 60 17.52 -2.47 -11.55
CA ALA A 60 17.95 -3.46 -12.55
C ALA A 60 17.29 -4.82 -12.35
N VAL A 61 17.25 -5.34 -11.12
CA VAL A 61 16.61 -6.63 -10.79
C VAL A 61 15.11 -6.62 -11.13
N CYS A 62 14.41 -5.52 -10.86
CA CYS A 62 13.00 -5.38 -11.24
C CYS A 62 12.82 -5.37 -12.77
N GLN A 63 13.65 -4.62 -13.49
CA GLN A 63 13.62 -4.55 -14.95
C GLN A 63 13.86 -5.93 -15.58
N GLU A 64 14.88 -6.65 -15.13
CA GLU A 64 15.19 -8.01 -15.58
C GLU A 64 14.02 -8.97 -15.38
N SER A 65 13.39 -8.92 -14.19
CA SER A 65 12.20 -9.73 -13.89
C SER A 65 11.03 -9.42 -14.81
N LEU A 66 10.84 -8.17 -15.20
CA LEU A 66 9.75 -7.75 -16.08
C LEU A 66 10.01 -8.09 -17.56
N VAL A 67 11.26 -8.26 -17.98
CA VAL A 67 11.57 -8.78 -19.34
C VAL A 67 10.95 -10.16 -19.55
N GLU A 68 10.90 -10.99 -18.51
CA GLU A 68 10.29 -12.32 -18.54
C GLU A 68 8.75 -12.29 -18.47
N CYS A 69 8.14 -11.13 -18.18
CA CYS A 69 6.68 -10.99 -18.07
C CYS A 69 6.02 -10.97 -19.44
N LYS A 70 5.49 -12.12 -19.88
CA LYS A 70 4.89 -12.29 -21.21
C LYS A 70 3.69 -11.38 -21.48
N GLY A 71 2.91 -11.08 -20.44
CA GLY A 71 1.73 -10.24 -20.51
C GLY A 71 1.98 -8.77 -20.18
N TYR A 72 3.24 -8.31 -20.11
CA TYR A 72 3.57 -6.95 -19.69
C TYR A 72 2.81 -5.85 -20.44
N ALA A 73 2.68 -5.97 -21.74
CA ALA A 73 1.98 -4.97 -22.57
C ALA A 73 0.51 -4.73 -22.13
N LYS A 74 -0.17 -5.74 -21.60
CA LYS A 74 -1.56 -5.65 -21.13
C LYS A 74 -1.69 -4.91 -19.78
N ILE A 75 -0.64 -4.92 -18.97
CA ILE A 75 -0.65 -4.33 -17.61
C ILE A 75 0.09 -3.01 -17.50
N GLN A 76 0.91 -2.65 -18.47
CA GLN A 76 1.82 -1.50 -18.41
C GLN A 76 1.13 -0.20 -18.00
N SER A 77 -0.01 0.14 -18.59
CA SER A 77 -0.75 1.37 -18.27
C SER A 77 -1.23 1.39 -16.82
N TYR A 78 -1.73 0.25 -16.32
CA TYR A 78 -2.18 0.10 -14.93
C TYR A 78 -1.02 0.18 -13.95
N LEU A 79 0.13 -0.44 -14.27
CA LEU A 79 1.33 -0.35 -13.44
C LEU A 79 1.80 1.09 -13.27
N PHE A 80 1.88 1.83 -14.39
CA PHE A 80 2.28 3.24 -14.34
C PHE A 80 1.26 4.12 -13.60
N GLN A 81 -0.03 3.87 -13.75
CA GLN A 81 -1.06 4.58 -13.01
C GLN A 81 -0.94 4.35 -11.50
N LEU A 82 -0.82 3.10 -11.05
CA LEU A 82 -0.63 2.77 -9.63
C LEU A 82 0.68 3.34 -9.09
N CYS A 83 1.76 3.22 -9.85
CA CYS A 83 3.06 3.77 -9.49
C CYS A 83 2.99 5.30 -9.34
N ARG A 84 2.34 6.01 -10.27
CA ARG A 84 2.16 7.46 -10.20
C ARG A 84 1.38 7.87 -8.94
N LEU A 85 0.26 7.21 -8.67
CA LEU A 85 -0.54 7.50 -7.49
C LEU A 85 0.25 7.27 -6.19
N TYR A 86 0.97 6.16 -6.11
CA TYR A 86 1.86 5.85 -4.98
C TYR A 86 2.94 6.92 -4.82
N THR A 87 3.68 7.24 -5.88
CA THR A 87 4.79 8.19 -5.82
C THR A 87 4.31 9.61 -5.53
N ASP A 88 3.15 10.03 -6.05
CA ASP A 88 2.54 11.33 -5.72
C ASP A 88 2.16 11.40 -4.24
N LEU A 89 1.54 10.36 -3.68
CA LEU A 89 1.26 10.28 -2.25
C LEU A 89 2.54 10.42 -1.43
N GLN A 90 3.58 9.63 -1.76
CA GLN A 90 4.85 9.65 -1.03
C GLN A 90 5.51 11.03 -1.08
N VAL A 91 5.48 11.69 -2.23
CA VAL A 91 5.99 13.05 -2.33
C VAL A 91 5.21 14.00 -1.43
N TYR A 92 3.87 13.99 -1.50
CA TYR A 92 3.06 14.95 -0.76
C TYR A 92 3.04 14.70 0.74
N LYS A 93 3.05 13.45 1.20
CA LYS A 93 3.03 13.13 2.63
C LYS A 93 4.31 13.55 3.37
N HIS A 94 5.45 13.65 2.67
CA HIS A 94 6.75 14.02 3.25
C HIS A 94 7.12 15.51 3.09
N LEU A 95 6.23 16.32 2.50
CA LEU A 95 6.47 17.77 2.43
C LEU A 95 6.42 18.41 3.81
N GLN A 96 7.00 19.63 3.90
CA GLN A 96 6.96 20.45 5.10
C GLN A 96 5.51 20.60 5.63
N LEU A 97 5.34 20.52 6.94
CA LEU A 97 4.03 20.50 7.62
C LEU A 97 3.10 21.66 7.21
N ASN A 98 3.67 22.86 6.97
CA ASN A 98 2.91 24.07 6.60
C ASN A 98 2.27 24.01 5.20
N ILE A 99 2.77 23.16 4.30
CA ILE A 99 2.27 23.03 2.93
C ILE A 99 1.70 21.65 2.63
N ARG A 100 2.08 20.62 3.42
CA ARG A 100 1.74 19.21 3.23
C ARG A 100 0.25 19.00 3.07
N ALA A 101 -0.53 19.40 4.06
CA ALA A 101 -1.97 19.18 4.07
C ALA A 101 -2.67 19.81 2.85
N LYS A 102 -2.33 21.06 2.53
CA LYS A 102 -2.94 21.76 1.38
C LYS A 102 -2.65 21.05 0.06
N LYS A 103 -1.38 20.68 -0.19
CA LYS A 103 -0.99 20.01 -1.44
C LYS A 103 -1.58 18.62 -1.56
N LEU A 104 -1.56 17.85 -0.46
CA LEU A 104 -2.11 16.51 -0.42
C LEU A 104 -3.60 16.50 -0.74
N TRP A 105 -4.40 17.33 -0.05
CA TRP A 105 -5.85 17.33 -0.27
C TRP A 105 -6.25 17.90 -1.63
N GLN A 106 -5.55 18.91 -2.15
CA GLN A 106 -5.76 19.38 -3.52
C GLN A 106 -5.46 18.30 -4.57
N TRP A 107 -4.45 17.49 -4.35
CA TRP A 107 -4.14 16.36 -5.21
C TRP A 107 -5.19 15.27 -5.10
N VAL A 108 -5.62 14.91 -3.88
CA VAL A 108 -6.69 13.93 -3.66
C VAL A 108 -7.98 14.36 -4.35
N ASP A 109 -8.40 15.62 -4.20
CA ASP A 109 -9.63 16.13 -4.86
C ASP A 109 -9.58 16.00 -6.39
N LYS A 110 -8.38 16.14 -6.96
CA LYS A 110 -8.19 16.03 -8.41
C LYS A 110 -8.20 14.57 -8.90
N GLU A 111 -7.66 13.64 -8.12
CA GLU A 111 -7.43 12.25 -8.55
C GLU A 111 -8.53 11.28 -8.08
N ASN A 112 -9.38 11.68 -7.14
CA ASN A 112 -10.39 10.80 -6.53
C ASN A 112 -11.68 10.74 -7.36
N ASP A 113 -11.67 9.94 -8.42
CA ASP A 113 -12.85 9.68 -9.26
C ASP A 113 -13.79 8.61 -8.66
N PHE A 114 -13.46 8.03 -7.50
CA PHE A 114 -14.17 6.90 -6.88
C PHE A 114 -15.23 7.31 -5.87
N ALA A 115 -15.44 8.60 -5.64
CA ALA A 115 -16.35 9.13 -4.61
C ALA A 115 -16.08 8.59 -3.19
N LEU A 116 -14.82 8.22 -2.89
CA LEU A 116 -14.38 7.80 -1.57
C LEU A 116 -14.08 9.03 -0.69
N PRO A 117 -14.16 8.91 0.66
CA PRO A 117 -13.61 9.92 1.53
C PRO A 117 -12.13 10.19 1.21
N GLN A 118 -11.70 11.46 1.30
CA GLN A 118 -10.34 11.87 0.91
C GLN A 118 -9.24 11.04 1.57
N ASN A 119 -9.36 10.79 2.87
CA ASN A 119 -8.40 9.99 3.63
C ASN A 119 -8.41 8.51 3.22
N VAL A 120 -9.55 7.96 2.82
CA VAL A 120 -9.68 6.58 2.33
C VAL A 120 -9.02 6.43 0.97
N PHE A 121 -9.28 7.36 0.04
CA PHE A 121 -8.63 7.38 -1.27
C PHE A 121 -7.11 7.54 -1.13
N ALA A 122 -6.66 8.51 -0.31
CA ALA A 122 -5.24 8.71 -0.06
C ALA A 122 -4.58 7.44 0.50
N ALA A 123 -5.20 6.76 1.47
CA ALA A 123 -4.71 5.49 1.98
C ALA A 123 -4.58 4.44 0.86
N ALA A 124 -5.59 4.31 -0.01
CA ALA A 124 -5.58 3.34 -1.10
C ALA A 124 -4.38 3.52 -2.05
N THR A 125 -3.93 4.76 -2.26
CA THR A 125 -2.76 5.04 -3.11
C THR A 125 -1.42 4.66 -2.46
N GLY A 126 -1.39 4.40 -1.16
CA GLY A 126 -0.20 4.02 -0.39
C GLY A 126 0.21 2.55 -0.53
N SER A 127 -0.56 1.73 -1.24
CA SER A 127 -0.26 0.31 -1.40
C SER A 127 0.33 -0.01 -2.77
N THR A 128 1.31 -0.90 -2.80
CA THR A 128 1.89 -1.47 -4.04
C THR A 128 1.30 -2.84 -4.40
N LEU A 129 0.33 -3.35 -3.64
CA LEU A 129 -0.22 -4.70 -3.84
C LEU A 129 -0.80 -4.91 -5.24
N GLY A 130 -1.49 -3.93 -5.81
CA GLY A 130 -2.04 -4.03 -7.16
C GLY A 130 -0.95 -4.21 -8.22
N ILE A 131 0.20 -3.54 -8.05
CA ILE A 131 1.37 -3.72 -8.93
C ILE A 131 1.84 -5.18 -8.88
N PHE A 132 2.02 -5.74 -7.67
CA PHE A 132 2.47 -7.13 -7.51
C PHE A 132 1.49 -8.13 -8.10
N MET A 133 0.19 -7.93 -7.85
CA MET A 133 -0.82 -8.86 -8.34
C MET A 133 -0.93 -8.84 -9.87
N LEU A 134 -0.92 -7.66 -10.48
CA LEU A 134 -0.92 -7.55 -11.93
C LEU A 134 0.29 -8.24 -12.56
N VAL A 135 1.49 -8.02 -12.02
CA VAL A 135 2.71 -8.69 -12.52
C VAL A 135 2.61 -10.20 -12.30
N ALA A 136 2.23 -10.68 -11.12
CA ALA A 136 2.15 -12.10 -10.80
C ALA A 136 1.20 -12.85 -11.75
N TYR A 137 0.01 -12.30 -12.03
CA TYR A 137 -0.95 -12.90 -12.94
C TYR A 137 -0.50 -12.86 -14.41
N MET A 138 0.33 -11.87 -14.77
CA MET A 138 0.75 -11.70 -16.18
C MET A 138 2.11 -12.28 -16.51
N MET A 139 2.83 -12.86 -15.55
CA MET A 139 4.08 -13.58 -15.83
C MET A 139 3.89 -14.66 -16.91
N GLU A 140 2.77 -15.34 -16.90
CA GLU A 140 2.43 -16.40 -17.86
C GLU A 140 1.45 -15.95 -18.96
N ASP A 141 1.05 -14.68 -18.99
CA ASP A 141 0.07 -14.09 -19.94
C ASP A 141 -1.27 -14.87 -20.01
N LYS A 142 -1.77 -15.27 -18.82
CA LYS A 142 -2.98 -16.12 -18.75
C LYS A 142 -4.30 -15.35 -18.77
N LEU A 143 -4.27 -14.02 -18.57
CA LEU A 143 -5.49 -13.22 -18.51
C LEU A 143 -5.74 -12.46 -19.81
N SER A 144 -7.02 -12.30 -20.15
CA SER A 144 -7.47 -11.36 -21.16
C SER A 144 -7.38 -9.92 -20.64
N GLU A 145 -7.40 -8.93 -21.54
CA GLU A 145 -7.44 -7.51 -21.16
C GLU A 145 -8.61 -7.18 -20.23
N LYS A 146 -9.79 -7.75 -20.49
CA LYS A 146 -10.97 -7.60 -19.62
C LYS A 146 -10.72 -8.14 -18.23
N ALA A 147 -10.06 -9.28 -18.08
CA ALA A 147 -9.73 -9.86 -16.80
C ALA A 147 -8.65 -9.05 -16.06
N VAL A 148 -7.70 -8.46 -16.77
CA VAL A 148 -6.72 -7.51 -16.24
C VAL A 148 -7.40 -6.27 -15.68
N SER A 149 -8.36 -5.66 -16.42
CA SER A 149 -9.15 -4.53 -15.94
C SER A 149 -9.92 -4.87 -14.65
N ALA A 150 -10.59 -6.03 -14.63
CA ALA A 150 -11.32 -6.47 -13.44
C ALA A 150 -10.39 -6.68 -12.22
N LEU A 151 -9.20 -7.25 -12.44
CA LEU A 151 -8.20 -7.41 -11.39
C LEU A 151 -7.68 -6.05 -10.88
N TYR A 152 -7.42 -5.10 -11.78
CA TYR A 152 -7.04 -3.74 -11.41
C TYR A 152 -8.14 -3.07 -10.57
N GLU A 153 -9.40 -3.13 -11.00
CA GLU A 153 -10.55 -2.54 -10.31
C GLU A 153 -10.80 -3.17 -8.93
N LEU A 154 -10.51 -4.46 -8.77
CA LEU A 154 -10.56 -5.13 -7.47
C LEU A 154 -9.50 -4.57 -6.52
N TYR A 155 -8.26 -4.41 -7.01
CA TYR A 155 -7.16 -3.99 -6.14
C TYR A 155 -7.19 -2.50 -5.86
N PHE A 156 -7.42 -1.67 -6.85
CA PHE A 156 -7.49 -0.23 -6.66
C PHE A 156 -8.89 0.32 -6.94
N PRO A 157 -9.49 1.01 -5.97
CA PRO A 157 -8.90 1.41 -4.68
C PRO A 157 -9.17 0.43 -3.51
N TYR A 158 -9.92 -0.67 -3.72
CA TYR A 158 -10.59 -1.39 -2.64
C TYR A 158 -9.67 -2.26 -1.79
N VAL A 159 -9.00 -3.27 -2.37
CA VAL A 159 -8.08 -4.14 -1.60
C VAL A 159 -6.89 -3.32 -1.06
N GLN A 160 -6.36 -2.40 -1.86
CA GLN A 160 -5.26 -1.52 -1.45
C GLN A 160 -5.66 -0.59 -0.30
N GLY A 161 -6.83 0.04 -0.40
CA GLY A 161 -7.35 0.89 0.68
C GLY A 161 -7.63 0.11 1.96
N PHE A 162 -8.19 -1.10 1.82
CA PHE A 162 -8.42 -1.99 2.95
C PHE A 162 -7.10 -2.38 3.65
N HIS A 163 -6.08 -2.75 2.88
CA HIS A 163 -4.74 -3.06 3.38
C HIS A 163 -4.13 -1.90 4.17
N ILE A 164 -4.03 -0.74 3.54
CA ILE A 164 -3.32 0.41 4.12
C ILE A 164 -4.10 1.05 5.28
N LEU A 165 -5.43 0.99 5.29
CA LEU A 165 -6.18 1.43 6.48
C LEU A 165 -5.92 0.53 7.69
N LEU A 166 -5.74 -0.79 7.50
CA LEU A 166 -5.36 -1.69 8.59
C LEU A 166 -3.92 -1.43 9.06
N ASP A 167 -3.02 -1.12 8.16
CA ASP A 167 -1.65 -0.74 8.44
C ASP A 167 -1.60 0.55 9.29
N TYR A 168 -2.19 1.63 8.80
CA TYR A 168 -2.33 2.87 9.58
C TYR A 168 -3.08 2.69 10.90
N PHE A 169 -4.01 1.73 10.97
CA PHE A 169 -4.72 1.45 12.19
C PHE A 169 -3.80 0.93 13.29
N ILE A 170 -2.89 0.01 12.99
CA ILE A 170 -1.96 -0.53 13.99
C ILE A 170 -0.80 0.42 14.30
N ASP A 171 -0.41 1.28 13.35
CA ASP A 171 0.77 2.14 13.47
C ASP A 171 0.47 3.53 14.08
N GLN A 172 -0.77 3.81 14.52
CA GLN A 172 -1.19 5.13 15.00
C GLN A 172 -0.30 5.74 16.09
N GLN A 173 0.20 4.94 17.02
CA GLN A 173 1.06 5.44 18.10
C GLN A 173 2.49 5.68 17.63
N GLU A 174 3.00 4.84 16.76
CA GLU A 174 4.32 4.96 16.14
C GLU A 174 4.37 6.19 15.25
N ASP A 175 3.39 6.35 14.35
CA ASP A 175 3.25 7.51 13.46
C ASP A 175 3.09 8.82 14.25
N LEU A 176 2.36 8.76 15.39
CA LEU A 176 2.23 9.93 16.26
C LEU A 176 3.58 10.34 16.86
N ALA A 177 4.34 9.37 17.34
CA ALA A 177 5.65 9.61 17.95
C ALA A 177 6.68 10.08 16.90
N GLY A 178 6.61 9.55 15.67
CA GLY A 178 7.45 9.94 14.52
C GLY A 178 7.08 11.30 13.91
N GLY A 179 5.87 11.80 14.15
CA GLY A 179 5.32 12.98 13.47
C GLY A 179 4.81 12.68 12.06
N ASP A 180 4.60 11.41 11.76
CA ASP A 180 4.17 10.93 10.45
C ASP A 180 2.67 11.10 10.22
N LEU A 181 2.29 11.13 8.95
CA LEU A 181 0.90 11.29 8.55
C LEU A 181 0.17 9.95 8.62
N ASN A 182 -0.83 9.86 9.49
CA ASN A 182 -1.69 8.69 9.60
C ASN A 182 -3.13 9.03 9.20
N PHE A 183 -3.66 8.34 8.19
CA PHE A 183 -4.99 8.63 7.64
C PHE A 183 -6.14 8.18 8.56
N CYS A 184 -5.91 7.30 9.54
CA CYS A 184 -6.92 6.94 10.53
C CYS A 184 -7.34 8.13 11.42
N ARG A 185 -6.48 9.14 11.57
CA ARG A 185 -6.77 10.35 12.36
C ARG A 185 -7.80 11.30 11.74
N PHE A 186 -8.14 11.10 10.47
CA PHE A 186 -9.11 11.93 9.77
C PHE A 186 -10.54 11.35 9.83
N PHE A 187 -10.75 10.22 10.49
CA PHE A 187 -12.08 9.72 10.79
C PHE A 187 -12.69 10.45 11.99
N ALA A 188 -13.96 10.80 11.88
CA ALA A 188 -14.66 11.52 12.94
C ALA A 188 -14.81 10.69 14.23
N ASN A 189 -14.88 9.38 14.10
CA ASN A 189 -15.02 8.42 15.20
C ASN A 189 -14.78 6.98 14.70
N ASP A 190 -14.76 6.03 15.62
CA ASP A 190 -14.57 4.60 15.38
C ASP A 190 -15.59 4.01 14.39
N GLY A 191 -16.86 4.47 14.46
CA GLY A 191 -17.90 4.03 13.54
C GLY A 191 -17.60 4.42 12.10
N ALA A 192 -17.14 5.65 11.87
CA ALA A 192 -16.77 6.11 10.53
C ALA A 192 -15.57 5.33 9.95
N PHE A 193 -14.59 4.95 10.79
CA PHE A 193 -13.51 4.08 10.39
C PHE A 193 -14.01 2.68 10.01
N TYR A 194 -14.84 2.08 10.86
CA TYR A 194 -15.44 0.77 10.60
C TYR A 194 -16.25 0.75 9.30
N ASP A 195 -17.10 1.75 9.08
CA ASP A 195 -17.93 1.86 7.89
C ASP A 195 -17.08 1.97 6.60
N ALA A 196 -16.00 2.73 6.64
CA ALA A 196 -15.07 2.85 5.53
C ALA A 196 -14.36 1.51 5.25
N LEU A 197 -13.84 0.84 6.28
CA LEU A 197 -13.18 -0.46 6.15
C LEU A 197 -14.14 -1.53 5.62
N TYR A 198 -15.36 -1.58 6.16
CA TYR A 198 -16.41 -2.50 5.71
C TYR A 198 -16.82 -2.23 4.25
N HIS A 199 -16.95 -0.95 3.86
CA HIS A 199 -17.26 -0.58 2.48
C HIS A 199 -16.20 -1.08 1.49
N LEU A 200 -14.92 -0.89 1.81
CA LEU A 200 -13.81 -1.38 0.98
C LEU A 200 -13.84 -2.91 0.86
N TYR A 201 -14.01 -3.62 1.97
CA TYR A 201 -14.14 -5.07 1.98
C TYR A 201 -15.34 -5.55 1.15
N TRP A 202 -16.50 -4.96 1.34
CA TRP A 202 -17.74 -5.35 0.65
C TRP A 202 -17.60 -5.15 -0.86
N LYS A 203 -17.10 -4.00 -1.30
CA LYS A 203 -16.83 -3.71 -2.72
C LYS A 203 -15.83 -4.67 -3.32
N ALA A 204 -14.70 -4.89 -2.64
CA ALA A 204 -13.69 -5.85 -3.08
C ALA A 204 -14.26 -7.27 -3.18
N SER A 205 -15.08 -7.71 -2.21
CA SER A 205 -15.70 -9.05 -2.25
C SER A 205 -16.62 -9.22 -3.46
N GLN A 206 -17.39 -8.19 -3.83
CA GLN A 206 -18.24 -8.24 -5.03
C GLN A 206 -17.42 -8.26 -6.32
N LEU A 207 -16.35 -7.47 -6.41
CA LEU A 207 -15.47 -7.46 -7.57
C LEU A 207 -14.67 -8.76 -7.71
N ALA A 208 -14.34 -9.41 -6.60
CA ALA A 208 -13.67 -10.70 -6.58
C ALA A 208 -14.48 -11.80 -7.30
N GLU A 209 -15.80 -11.71 -7.34
CA GLU A 209 -16.65 -12.64 -8.10
C GLU A 209 -16.41 -12.56 -9.63
N GLN A 210 -15.80 -11.47 -10.11
CA GLN A 210 -15.56 -11.22 -11.52
C GLN A 210 -14.15 -11.61 -12.00
N VAL A 211 -13.28 -12.00 -11.10
CA VAL A 211 -11.90 -12.41 -11.40
C VAL A 211 -11.72 -13.91 -11.21
N SER A 212 -10.78 -14.49 -11.95
CA SER A 212 -10.31 -15.85 -11.65
C SER A 212 -9.73 -15.87 -10.24
N ASP A 213 -9.91 -16.97 -9.53
CA ASP A 213 -9.42 -17.13 -8.16
C ASP A 213 -9.99 -16.11 -7.14
N GLY A 214 -11.20 -15.59 -7.39
CA GLY A 214 -11.86 -14.62 -6.52
C GLY A 214 -11.87 -15.03 -5.04
N ALA A 215 -12.03 -16.33 -4.75
CA ALA A 215 -11.95 -16.87 -3.39
C ALA A 215 -10.57 -16.63 -2.73
N PHE A 216 -9.48 -16.65 -3.51
CA PHE A 216 -8.14 -16.34 -3.02
C PHE A 216 -8.04 -14.87 -2.59
N HIS A 217 -8.57 -13.93 -3.36
CA HIS A 217 -8.52 -12.51 -3.04
C HIS A 217 -9.36 -12.18 -1.79
N VAL A 218 -10.52 -12.82 -1.64
CA VAL A 218 -11.33 -12.69 -0.42
C VAL A 218 -10.59 -13.30 0.79
N MET A 219 -9.99 -14.48 0.64
CA MET A 219 -9.18 -15.11 1.69
C MET A 219 -7.98 -14.21 2.09
N LEU A 220 -7.35 -13.53 1.14
CA LEU A 220 -6.26 -12.57 1.41
C LEU A 220 -6.74 -11.44 2.33
N MET A 221 -7.92 -10.87 2.08
CA MET A 221 -8.48 -9.84 2.96
C MET A 221 -8.82 -10.40 4.36
N HIS A 222 -9.33 -11.63 4.46
CA HIS A 222 -9.56 -12.29 5.75
C HIS A 222 -8.24 -12.51 6.51
N ALA A 223 -7.17 -12.88 5.81
CA ALA A 223 -5.84 -13.02 6.41
C ALA A 223 -5.29 -11.67 6.90
N MET A 224 -5.45 -10.60 6.12
CA MET A 224 -5.07 -9.24 6.54
C MET A 224 -5.77 -8.85 7.84
N LEU A 225 -7.10 -9.01 7.95
CA LEU A 225 -7.82 -8.76 9.20
C LEU A 225 -7.21 -9.51 10.38
N GLY A 226 -7.00 -10.82 10.21
CA GLY A 226 -6.46 -11.65 11.28
C GLY A 226 -5.04 -11.24 11.69
N LEU A 227 -4.16 -11.01 10.71
CA LEU A 227 -2.75 -10.69 10.95
C LEU A 227 -2.59 -9.31 11.58
N TYR A 228 -3.20 -8.27 11.01
CA TYR A 228 -3.10 -6.91 11.54
C TYR A 228 -3.70 -6.79 12.95
N LEU A 229 -4.90 -7.36 13.19
CA LEU A 229 -5.53 -7.27 14.50
C LEU A 229 -4.84 -8.13 15.58
N ALA A 230 -4.05 -9.12 15.20
CA ALA A 230 -3.24 -9.90 16.12
C ALA A 230 -1.90 -9.23 16.49
N ASP A 231 -1.50 -8.18 15.77
CA ASP A 231 -0.25 -7.47 16.03
C ASP A 231 -0.21 -6.91 17.46
N PRO A 232 0.91 -7.08 18.19
CA PRO A 232 1.08 -6.51 19.54
C PRO A 232 0.85 -5.00 19.62
N LYS A 233 1.09 -4.24 18.56
CA LYS A 233 0.84 -2.78 18.48
C LYS A 233 -0.61 -2.41 18.77
N VAL A 234 -1.57 -3.29 18.43
CA VAL A 234 -3.00 -3.09 18.69
C VAL A 234 -3.30 -2.82 20.17
N ARG A 235 -2.48 -3.38 21.09
CA ARG A 235 -2.66 -3.16 22.55
C ARG A 235 -2.36 -1.72 23.00
N SER A 236 -1.58 -0.98 22.22
CA SER A 236 -1.22 0.41 22.52
C SER A 236 -2.21 1.42 21.94
N ILE A 237 -3.13 0.96 21.08
CA ILE A 237 -4.13 1.82 20.43
C ILE A 237 -5.32 2.00 21.39
N ASN A 238 -5.80 3.23 21.50
CA ASN A 238 -6.96 3.54 22.36
C ASN A 238 -8.28 3.28 21.63
N PHE A 239 -8.58 1.99 21.38
CA PHE A 239 -9.84 1.54 20.78
C PHE A 239 -10.60 0.63 21.73
N SER A 240 -11.92 0.56 21.55
CA SER A 240 -12.74 -0.36 22.31
C SER A 240 -12.56 -1.81 21.83
N ASP A 241 -12.55 -2.77 22.77
CA ASP A 241 -12.59 -4.19 22.45
C ASP A 241 -13.77 -4.57 21.53
N GLU A 242 -14.85 -3.79 21.63
CA GLU A 242 -16.05 -3.96 20.79
C GLU A 242 -15.74 -3.64 19.32
N LEU A 243 -14.99 -2.56 19.04
CA LEU A 243 -14.59 -2.22 17.66
C LEU A 243 -13.69 -3.30 17.08
N LEU A 244 -12.70 -3.79 17.83
CA LEU A 244 -11.80 -4.86 17.37
C LEU A 244 -12.59 -6.13 17.01
N LYS A 245 -13.57 -6.50 17.82
CA LYS A 245 -14.47 -7.63 17.53
C LYS A 245 -15.26 -7.40 16.26
N LYS A 246 -15.87 -6.22 16.09
CA LYS A 246 -16.64 -5.87 14.89
C LYS A 246 -15.79 -5.93 13.63
N ILE A 247 -14.57 -5.41 13.68
CA ILE A 247 -13.64 -5.46 12.52
C ILE A 247 -13.30 -6.91 12.19
N LEU A 248 -12.99 -7.73 13.19
CA LEU A 248 -12.66 -9.15 12.98
C LEU A 248 -13.86 -9.96 12.42
N GLU A 249 -15.08 -9.57 12.79
CA GLU A 249 -16.31 -10.18 12.30
C GLU A 249 -16.59 -9.90 10.81
N ILE A 250 -15.98 -8.90 10.20
CA ILE A 250 -16.06 -8.62 8.75
C ILE A 250 -15.70 -9.89 7.95
N GLY A 251 -14.61 -10.56 8.29
CA GLY A 251 -14.13 -11.77 7.63
C GLY A 251 -14.60 -13.08 8.31
N ARG A 252 -15.57 -13.01 9.23
CA ARG A 252 -16.23 -14.16 9.86
C ARG A 252 -15.23 -15.13 10.52
N ARG A 253 -15.43 -16.46 10.29
CA ARG A 253 -14.60 -17.52 10.88
C ARG A 253 -13.19 -17.55 10.34
N GLU A 254 -13.03 -17.19 9.07
CA GLU A 254 -11.74 -17.18 8.38
C GLU A 254 -10.78 -16.15 9.00
N SER A 255 -11.23 -14.94 9.24
CA SER A 255 -10.42 -13.92 9.94
C SER A 255 -10.08 -14.34 11.37
N GLN A 256 -11.02 -14.95 12.07
CA GLN A 256 -10.77 -15.48 13.41
C GLN A 256 -9.69 -16.59 13.40
N PHE A 257 -9.71 -17.46 12.40
CA PHE A 257 -8.68 -18.47 12.22
C PHE A 257 -7.29 -17.83 12.05
N PHE A 258 -7.13 -16.87 11.14
CA PHE A 258 -5.87 -16.17 10.95
C PHE A 258 -5.44 -15.41 12.20
N TYR A 259 -6.37 -14.75 12.88
CA TYR A 259 -6.11 -14.03 14.12
C TYR A 259 -5.55 -14.93 15.22
N GLN A 260 -6.17 -16.09 15.46
CA GLN A 260 -5.70 -17.02 16.48
C GLN A 260 -4.32 -17.59 16.15
N ASN A 261 -4.09 -17.97 14.88
CA ASN A 261 -2.79 -18.48 14.44
C ASN A 261 -1.69 -17.41 14.59
N ALA A 262 -1.95 -16.15 14.21
CA ALA A 262 -1.01 -15.07 14.37
C ALA A 262 -0.70 -14.80 15.86
N LYS A 263 -1.69 -14.83 16.74
CA LYS A 263 -1.47 -14.70 18.19
C LYS A 263 -0.61 -15.83 18.76
N ILE A 264 -0.82 -17.07 18.30
CA ILE A 264 0.01 -18.22 18.70
C ILE A 264 1.44 -17.99 18.21
N TYR A 265 1.62 -17.56 16.96
CA TYR A 265 2.94 -17.27 16.38
C TYR A 265 3.69 -16.20 17.19
N HIS A 266 3.06 -15.06 17.50
CA HIS A 266 3.67 -14.00 18.31
C HIS A 266 4.00 -14.48 19.73
N TRP A 267 3.14 -15.32 20.31
CA TRP A 267 3.42 -15.93 21.63
C TRP A 267 4.65 -16.85 21.57
N LEU A 268 4.75 -17.69 20.54
CA LEU A 268 5.91 -18.58 20.35
C LEU A 268 7.20 -17.77 20.18
N GLN A 269 7.18 -16.71 19.33
CA GLN A 269 8.37 -15.86 19.16
C GLN A 269 8.82 -15.19 20.46
N SER A 270 7.89 -14.82 21.33
CA SER A 270 8.24 -14.16 22.61
C SER A 270 8.70 -15.13 23.72
N HIS A 271 8.50 -16.45 23.57
CA HIS A 271 8.77 -17.46 24.61
C HIS A 271 9.78 -18.53 24.19
N LEU A 272 10.10 -18.64 22.90
CA LEU A 272 11.13 -19.56 22.42
C LEU A 272 12.44 -18.78 22.22
N PRO A 273 13.59 -19.33 22.72
CA PRO A 273 14.90 -18.74 22.42
C PRO A 273 15.17 -18.87 20.92
N GLY A 274 15.60 -17.75 20.29
CA GLY A 274 16.03 -17.72 18.90
C GLY A 274 17.32 -18.48 18.64
#